data_97af19757360b985a061a929f483c9f8
#
_entry.id   97af19757360b985a061a929f483c9f8
#
_cell.length_a   1.000
_cell.length_b   1.000
_cell.length_c   1.000
_cell.angle_alpha   90.00
_cell.angle_beta   90.00
_cell.angle_gamma   90.00
#
_symmetry.space_group_name_H-M   'P 1'
#
loop_
_entity.id
_entity.type
_entity.pdbx_description
1 polymer ?
#
loop_
_entity_poly.entity_id
_entity_poly.type
_entity_poly.pdbx_seq_one_letter_code
_entity_poly.pdbx_strand_id
1 'polypeptide(L)'
;DGVGLDTFEGSLKCLSPFGLLVSFGASSGPPPELSVSVLAKKALYITRPSLYPHTSTAKLTAEISSPLFEAVRDHLSISINQSYPLKDAANAHRALQSRKTTGSTILEI
;
A
#
# COMPACT_ATOMS: atom_id res chain seq x y z
N ASP A 1 3.82 2.42 5.94
CA ASP A 1 4.69 1.28 5.69
C ASP A 1 3.89 0.16 5.01
N GLY A 2 4.27 -0.16 3.77
CA GLY A 2 3.68 -1.24 2.96
C GLY A 2 4.59 -2.47 2.85
N VAL A 3 5.78 -2.44 3.45
CA VAL A 3 6.80 -3.49 3.31
C VAL A 3 6.75 -4.48 4.47
N GLY A 4 6.63 -4.01 5.70
CA GLY A 4 6.45 -4.85 6.88
C GLY A 4 7.77 -5.25 7.53
N LEU A 5 8.07 -6.57 7.57
CA LEU A 5 9.17 -7.14 8.36
C LEU A 5 10.49 -6.36 8.22
N ASP A 6 10.91 -6.07 7.00
CA ASP A 6 12.23 -5.47 6.74
C ASP A 6 12.32 -3.99 7.10
N THR A 7 11.20 -3.28 7.16
CA THR A 7 11.20 -1.82 7.31
C THR A 7 10.54 -1.30 8.57
N PHE A 8 9.79 -2.12 9.29
CA PHE A 8 8.94 -1.71 10.40
C PHE A 8 9.70 -0.95 11.50
N GLU A 9 10.84 -1.47 11.95
CA GLU A 9 11.66 -0.78 12.96
C GLU A 9 12.22 0.55 12.46
N GLY A 10 12.68 0.59 11.21
CA GLY A 10 13.17 1.81 10.57
C GLY A 10 12.07 2.86 10.49
N SER A 11 10.87 2.44 10.07
CA SER A 11 9.70 3.30 10.00
C SER A 11 9.35 3.92 11.37
N LEU A 12 9.39 3.13 12.44
CA LEU A 12 9.19 3.66 13.81
C LEU A 12 10.27 4.67 14.22
N LYS A 13 11.54 4.39 13.91
CA LYS A 13 12.67 5.27 14.26
C LYS A 13 12.58 6.62 13.56
N CYS A 14 12.08 6.64 12.32
CA CYS A 14 11.93 7.87 11.51
C CYS A 14 10.82 8.81 11.98
N LEU A 15 9.87 8.34 12.81
CA LEU A 15 8.78 9.18 13.29
C LEU A 15 9.27 10.27 14.25
N SER A 16 8.73 11.48 14.08
CA SER A 16 8.81 12.55 15.07
C SER A 16 7.96 12.21 16.31
N PRO A 17 8.17 12.88 17.46
CA PRO A 17 7.24 12.79 18.57
C PRO A 17 5.77 13.01 18.11
N PHE A 18 4.84 12.23 18.68
CA PHE A 18 3.41 12.20 18.30
C PHE A 18 3.13 11.70 16.89
N GLY A 19 4.13 11.10 16.21
CA GLY A 19 3.98 10.58 14.86
C GLY A 19 3.09 9.34 14.79
N LEU A 20 2.43 9.16 13.64
CA LEU A 20 1.58 8.01 13.33
C LEU A 20 2.26 7.07 12.33
N LEU A 21 2.46 5.81 12.69
CA LEU A 21 2.80 4.75 11.77
C LEU A 21 1.54 4.08 11.20
N VAL A 22 1.35 4.22 9.91
CA VAL A 22 0.30 3.49 9.17
C VAL A 22 0.93 2.25 8.53
N SER A 23 0.70 1.06 9.10
CA SER A 23 1.19 -0.21 8.58
C SER A 23 0.12 -0.86 7.71
N PHE A 24 0.15 -0.62 6.39
CA PHE A 24 -0.91 -1.05 5.46
C PHE A 24 -0.52 -2.23 4.56
N GLY A 25 0.70 -2.74 4.67
CA GLY A 25 1.18 -3.86 3.85
C GLY A 25 2.22 -4.73 4.57
N ALA A 26 2.59 -5.82 3.92
CA ALA A 26 3.54 -6.82 4.45
C ALA A 26 4.27 -7.55 3.30
N SER A 27 4.78 -6.82 2.31
CA SER A 27 5.40 -7.42 1.11
C SER A 27 6.69 -8.20 1.41
N SER A 28 7.41 -7.87 2.49
CA SER A 28 8.58 -8.62 2.97
C SER A 28 8.26 -9.60 4.11
N GLY A 29 7.00 -9.68 4.51
CA GLY A 29 6.53 -10.48 5.64
C GLY A 29 5.78 -9.63 6.66
N PRO A 30 5.05 -10.27 7.60
CA PRO A 30 4.30 -9.55 8.63
C PRO A 30 5.25 -8.72 9.50
N PRO A 31 4.83 -7.53 9.95
CA PRO A 31 5.62 -6.76 10.90
C PRO A 31 5.82 -7.57 12.19
N PRO A 32 6.96 -7.37 12.87
CA PRO A 32 7.28 -8.09 14.10
C PRO A 32 6.31 -7.72 15.24
N GLU A 33 6.26 -8.56 16.25
CA GLU A 33 5.56 -8.22 17.49
C GLU A 33 6.16 -6.97 18.13
N LEU A 34 5.29 -6.10 18.62
CA LEU A 34 5.68 -4.83 19.22
C LEU A 34 5.12 -4.71 20.63
N SER A 35 6.00 -4.47 21.61
CA SER A 35 5.55 -4.01 22.91
C SER A 35 5.02 -2.59 22.84
N VAL A 36 3.80 -2.36 23.32
CA VAL A 36 3.17 -1.02 23.34
C VAL A 36 4.04 0.01 24.09
N SER A 37 4.83 -0.43 25.07
CA SER A 37 5.75 0.44 25.81
C SER A 37 6.80 1.14 24.94
N VAL A 38 7.15 0.56 23.79
CA VAL A 38 8.10 1.18 22.84
C VAL A 38 7.57 2.52 22.29
N LEU A 39 6.26 2.66 22.20
CA LEU A 39 5.62 3.88 21.69
C LEU A 39 5.72 5.04 22.66
N ALA A 40 5.84 4.77 23.96
CA ALA A 40 5.82 5.78 25.01
C ALA A 40 6.96 6.81 24.87
N LYS A 41 8.14 6.39 24.41
CA LYS A 41 9.33 7.25 24.32
C LYS A 41 9.10 8.50 23.47
N LYS A 42 8.28 8.42 22.45
CA LYS A 42 7.96 9.53 21.54
C LYS A 42 6.44 9.81 21.48
N ALA A 43 5.64 9.17 22.35
CA ALA A 43 4.18 9.22 22.33
C ALA A 43 3.62 8.90 20.93
N LEU A 44 4.08 7.78 20.34
CA LEU A 44 3.73 7.40 18.97
C LEU A 44 2.35 6.75 18.89
N TYR A 45 1.79 6.79 17.70
CA TYR A 45 0.57 6.08 17.32
C TYR A 45 0.89 5.04 16.26
N ILE A 46 0.19 3.91 16.31
CA ILE A 46 0.24 2.88 15.26
C ILE A 46 -1.18 2.51 14.85
N THR A 47 -1.40 2.38 13.56
CA THR A 47 -2.63 1.84 13.00
C THR A 47 -2.32 0.86 11.88
N ARG A 48 -3.17 -0.17 11.75
CA ARG A 48 -3.14 -1.13 10.65
C ARG A 48 -4.50 -1.15 9.95
N PRO A 49 -4.72 -0.26 8.97
CA PRO A 49 -5.97 -0.25 8.23
C PRO A 49 -6.08 -1.51 7.36
N SER A 50 -7.31 -1.98 7.19
CA SER A 50 -7.66 -3.06 6.28
C SER A 50 -8.74 -2.58 5.32
N LEU A 51 -8.64 -2.96 4.05
CA LEU A 51 -9.62 -2.57 3.03
C LEU A 51 -11.01 -3.19 3.29
N TYR A 52 -11.05 -4.41 3.83
CA TYR A 52 -12.30 -5.15 4.02
C TYR A 52 -13.41 -4.41 4.78
N PRO A 53 -13.16 -3.81 5.95
CA PRO A 53 -14.19 -3.04 6.64
C PRO A 53 -14.73 -1.87 5.81
N HIS A 54 -13.89 -1.26 4.98
CA HIS A 54 -14.26 -0.12 4.12
C HIS A 54 -15.01 -0.53 2.86
N THR A 55 -14.95 -1.79 2.44
CA THR A 55 -15.58 -2.32 1.22
C THR A 55 -16.60 -3.41 1.51
N SER A 56 -17.06 -3.54 2.74
CA SER A 56 -17.98 -4.59 3.18
C SER A 56 -19.38 -4.50 2.54
N THR A 57 -19.75 -3.35 1.98
CA THR A 57 -20.99 -3.15 1.23
C THR A 57 -20.74 -2.36 -0.05
N ALA A 58 -21.61 -2.51 -1.05
CA ALA A 58 -21.53 -1.71 -2.28
C ALA A 58 -21.58 -0.20 -2.01
N LYS A 59 -22.35 0.23 -1.02
CA LYS A 59 -22.42 1.64 -0.60
C LYS A 59 -21.08 2.14 -0.09
N LEU A 60 -20.45 1.46 0.85
CA LEU A 60 -19.14 1.84 1.38
C LEU A 60 -18.07 1.83 0.29
N THR A 61 -18.10 0.83 -0.59
CA THR A 61 -17.18 0.76 -1.74
C THR A 61 -17.33 1.99 -2.63
N ALA A 62 -18.58 2.39 -2.95
CA ALA A 62 -18.84 3.59 -3.75
C ALA A 62 -18.36 4.86 -3.05
N GLU A 63 -18.61 5.00 -1.74
CA GLU A 63 -18.20 6.17 -0.96
C GLU A 63 -16.69 6.41 -0.98
N ILE A 64 -15.87 5.34 -0.92
CA ILE A 64 -14.41 5.48 -0.94
C ILE A 64 -13.82 5.54 -2.36
N SER A 65 -14.47 4.92 -3.36
CA SER A 65 -13.96 4.89 -4.73
C SER A 65 -14.34 6.12 -5.55
N SER A 66 -15.51 6.73 -5.31
CA SER A 66 -15.94 7.90 -6.08
C SER A 66 -14.97 9.07 -6.01
N PRO A 67 -14.45 9.50 -4.85
CA PRO A 67 -13.46 10.57 -4.78
C PRO A 67 -12.16 10.21 -5.51
N LEU A 68 -11.75 8.93 -5.51
CA LEU A 68 -10.58 8.48 -6.25
C LEU A 68 -10.77 8.61 -7.76
N PHE A 69 -11.92 8.16 -8.28
CA PHE A 69 -12.22 8.27 -9.71
C PHE A 69 -12.37 9.74 -10.16
N GLU A 70 -12.93 10.59 -9.33
CA GLU A 70 -12.98 12.04 -9.59
C GLU A 70 -11.57 12.62 -9.64
N ALA A 71 -10.71 12.29 -8.68
CA ALA A 71 -9.33 12.74 -8.67
C ALA A 71 -8.54 12.23 -9.89
N VAL A 72 -8.74 10.99 -10.32
CA VAL A 72 -8.11 10.43 -11.53
C VAL A 72 -8.59 11.16 -12.78
N ARG A 73 -9.89 11.48 -12.85
CA ARG A 73 -10.45 12.22 -13.99
C ARG A 73 -9.88 13.65 -14.09
N ASP A 74 -9.74 14.33 -12.96
CA ASP A 74 -9.55 15.78 -12.94
C ASP A 74 -8.10 16.21 -12.62
N HIS A 75 -7.35 15.42 -11.83
CA HIS A 75 -6.08 15.88 -11.24
C HIS A 75 -4.95 14.86 -11.21
N LEU A 76 -5.23 13.56 -11.31
CA LEU A 76 -4.20 12.53 -11.21
C LEU A 76 -3.89 11.93 -12.59
N SER A 77 -2.61 11.80 -12.89
CA SER A 77 -2.14 11.06 -14.05
C SER A 77 -1.61 9.68 -13.60
N ILE A 78 -2.15 8.63 -14.21
CA ILE A 78 -1.67 7.27 -13.98
C ILE A 78 -0.75 6.90 -15.14
N SER A 79 0.54 6.75 -14.84
CA SER A 79 1.52 6.33 -15.84
C SER A 79 1.42 4.82 -16.07
N ILE A 80 0.93 4.41 -17.23
CA ILE A 80 0.92 3.01 -17.68
C ILE A 80 2.17 2.82 -18.55
N ASN A 81 3.21 2.21 -17.97
CA ASN A 81 4.51 2.10 -18.64
C ASN A 81 4.75 0.71 -19.26
N GLN A 82 3.95 -0.28 -18.88
CA GLN A 82 4.02 -1.63 -19.43
C GLN A 82 2.62 -2.19 -19.68
N SER A 83 2.47 -2.85 -20.83
CA SER A 83 1.25 -3.56 -21.19
C SER A 83 1.62 -4.98 -21.67
N TYR A 84 0.86 -5.98 -21.27
CA TYR A 84 1.00 -7.37 -21.68
C TYR A 84 -0.37 -7.93 -22.05
N PRO A 85 -0.46 -8.79 -23.10
CA PRO A 85 -1.65 -9.59 -23.30
C PRO A 85 -1.94 -10.45 -22.06
N LEU A 86 -3.21 -10.66 -21.71
CA LEU A 86 -3.59 -11.46 -20.52
C LEU A 86 -2.95 -12.84 -20.51
N LYS A 87 -2.80 -13.49 -21.68
CA LYS A 87 -2.12 -14.79 -21.82
C LYS A 87 -0.67 -14.76 -21.35
N ASP A 88 -0.05 -13.59 -21.34
CA ASP A 88 1.35 -13.38 -20.94
C ASP A 88 1.51 -12.86 -19.50
N ALA A 89 0.47 -12.98 -18.67
CA ALA A 89 0.48 -12.53 -17.27
C ALA A 89 1.69 -13.04 -16.47
N ALA A 90 2.16 -14.26 -16.73
CA ALA A 90 3.36 -14.80 -16.09
C ALA A 90 4.62 -13.98 -16.40
N ASN A 91 4.73 -13.41 -17.60
CA ASN A 91 5.83 -12.52 -17.99
C ASN A 91 5.72 -11.17 -17.28
N ALA A 92 4.50 -10.60 -17.19
CA ALA A 92 4.22 -9.38 -16.45
C ALA A 92 4.62 -9.52 -14.97
N HIS A 93 4.25 -10.62 -14.33
CA HIS A 93 4.65 -10.91 -12.94
C HIS A 93 6.17 -11.02 -12.77
N ARG A 94 6.85 -11.73 -13.66
CA ARG A 94 8.33 -11.83 -13.63
C ARG A 94 9.01 -10.46 -13.79
N ALA A 95 8.50 -9.63 -14.69
CA ALA A 95 9.00 -8.27 -14.88
C ALA A 95 8.82 -7.42 -13.62
N LEU A 96 7.65 -7.46 -13.00
CA LEU A 96 7.35 -6.74 -11.77
C LEU A 96 8.25 -7.20 -10.60
N GLN A 97 8.40 -8.51 -10.42
CA GLN A 97 9.25 -9.10 -9.38
C GLN A 97 10.74 -8.76 -9.57
N SER A 98 11.18 -8.60 -10.82
CA SER A 98 12.56 -8.20 -11.11
C SER A 98 12.90 -6.76 -10.78
N ARG A 99 11.90 -5.94 -10.34
CA ARG A 99 12.02 -4.50 -10.03
C ARG A 99 12.53 -3.64 -11.19
N LYS A 100 12.35 -4.09 -12.43
CA LYS A 100 12.74 -3.35 -13.65
C LYS A 100 11.61 -2.52 -14.24
N THR A 101 10.39 -2.65 -13.69
CA THR A 101 9.21 -1.92 -14.13
C THR A 101 9.06 -0.60 -13.39
N THR A 102 8.46 0.39 -14.04
CA THR A 102 8.06 1.66 -13.44
C THR A 102 6.61 1.96 -13.78
N GLY A 103 5.94 2.80 -12.99
CA GLY A 103 4.51 3.09 -13.19
C GLY A 103 3.63 1.85 -13.03
N SER A 104 2.50 1.85 -13.68
CA SER A 104 1.54 0.73 -13.65
C SER A 104 1.78 -0.24 -14.80
N THR A 105 1.63 -1.54 -14.49
CA THR A 105 1.59 -2.62 -15.48
C THR A 105 0.15 -3.05 -15.67
N ILE A 106 -0.33 -3.12 -16.91
CA ILE A 106 -1.68 -3.59 -17.22
C ILE A 106 -1.65 -4.89 -18.03
N LEU A 107 -2.73 -5.66 -17.92
CA LEU A 107 -3.01 -6.81 -18.76
C LEU A 107 -4.17 -6.46 -19.70
N GLU A 108 -3.96 -6.66 -20.99
CA GLU A 108 -4.97 -6.44 -22.03
C GLU A 108 -5.70 -7.75 -22.34
N ILE A 109 -7.04 -7.68 -22.45
CA ILE A 109 -7.93 -8.81 -22.73
C ILE A 109 -8.17 -8.91 -24.23
#